data_9f0c7524c5f60855db2342f37c0ddb4e
#
_entry.id   9f0c7524c5f60855db2342f37c0ddb4e
#
_cell.length_a   1.000
_cell.length_b   1.000
_cell.length_c   1.000
_cell.angle_alpha   90.00
_cell.angle_beta   90.00
_cell.angle_gamma   90.00
#
_symmetry.space_group_name_H-M   'P 1'
#
loop_
_entity.id
_entity.type
_entity.pdbx_description
1 polymer ?
#
loop_
_entity_poly.entity_id
_entity_poly.type
_entity_poly.pdbx_seq_one_letter_code
_entity_poly.pdbx_strand_id
1 'polypeptide(L)'
;MKKHLLLSGSAVAVLLFGNGCATNPVTGKKEVILVSEGQEVAMGAQSDPAVTAQFGLYPDAKMQKFIDEKGQKMAAISHRSNLKYQFRVVDSPVINAFAVPGGYVYFTRGIMAHFNNEAQFAGVLGHEIGHVTARHSARQQTKAILGQVGLMGAMILSPQVAQFGDQAMQGMQLLFLKFGRDDERQSDELGVQYSSKIGYDASQMADFFQTLAREQQKSKAEPIPDFLSTHPNPEDRYTTVKQLAEQWKQANGNPKLAVNRDQYLRLIDGLVYGEDPKQGFVENGVFYHPELKFRLPVPAGWKHQNTPQQFQMADPAGKALLILMTAPGATLDEAAQAIAKQLGLQAAEAPRRTTINGFPALAFVADQVTQDPQSGQQVAGVRVLGHVIQDGKTLYALLGVAAPADFPTYAPQFSGVAEAFQRLTEPDKLNRQPERIRIRKLALRSTLSKALITNGVPEKRLEEMAILNGMLLNELVNAGSLIKVVGK
;
A
#
# COMPACT_ATOMS: atom_id res chain seq x y z
N MET A 1 -53.19 0.54 -30.75
CA MET A 1 -52.07 -0.32 -30.27
C MET A 1 -50.90 0.51 -29.73
N LYS A 2 -51.03 1.27 -28.61
CA LYS A 2 -49.94 2.10 -28.03
C LYS A 2 -50.00 2.19 -26.49
N LYS A 3 -50.65 1.24 -25.78
CA LYS A 3 -50.79 1.29 -24.30
C LYS A 3 -50.14 0.11 -23.52
N HIS A 4 -49.42 -0.84 -24.17
CA HIS A 4 -48.83 -1.98 -23.50
C HIS A 4 -47.30 -1.94 -23.36
N LEU A 5 -46.62 -0.86 -23.78
CA LEU A 5 -45.15 -0.79 -23.74
C LEU A 5 -44.58 -0.06 -22.51
N LEU A 6 -45.42 0.56 -21.69
CA LEU A 6 -44.99 1.31 -20.51
C LEU A 6 -45.00 0.52 -19.18
N LEU A 7 -45.65 -0.67 -19.15
CA LEU A 7 -45.72 -1.50 -17.93
C LEU A 7 -44.53 -2.48 -17.77
N SER A 8 -43.82 -2.80 -18.85
CA SER A 8 -42.70 -3.75 -18.79
C SER A 8 -41.41 -3.12 -18.26
N GLY A 9 -41.21 -1.81 -18.42
CA GLY A 9 -40.02 -1.10 -17.91
C GLY A 9 -40.00 -0.93 -16.38
N SER A 10 -41.19 -0.73 -15.77
CA SER A 10 -41.30 -0.54 -14.33
C SER A 10 -41.15 -1.84 -13.53
N ALA A 11 -41.54 -2.99 -14.09
CA ALA A 11 -41.42 -4.30 -13.43
C ALA A 11 -39.98 -4.81 -13.40
N VAL A 12 -39.16 -4.51 -14.43
CA VAL A 12 -37.72 -4.87 -14.46
C VAL A 12 -36.90 -4.01 -13.48
N ALA A 13 -37.25 -2.71 -13.34
CA ALA A 13 -36.59 -1.84 -12.37
C ALA A 13 -36.87 -2.28 -10.90
N VAL A 14 -38.09 -2.70 -10.58
CA VAL A 14 -38.48 -3.17 -9.25
C VAL A 14 -37.79 -4.50 -8.87
N LEU A 15 -37.55 -5.39 -9.86
CA LEU A 15 -36.83 -6.66 -9.62
C LEU A 15 -35.32 -6.45 -9.37
N LEU A 16 -34.71 -5.42 -9.94
CA LEU A 16 -33.30 -5.09 -9.70
C LEU A 16 -33.07 -4.45 -8.30
N PHE A 17 -34.04 -3.74 -7.75
CA PHE A 17 -33.94 -3.12 -6.43
C PHE A 17 -34.29 -4.09 -5.28
N GLY A 18 -35.02 -5.18 -5.55
CA GLY A 18 -35.44 -6.14 -4.52
C GLY A 18 -34.29 -6.96 -3.90
N ASN A 19 -33.18 -7.15 -4.62
CA ASN A 19 -32.00 -7.90 -4.18
C ASN A 19 -30.81 -7.02 -3.73
N GLY A 20 -30.93 -5.69 -3.79
CA GLY A 20 -29.85 -4.76 -3.47
C GLY A 20 -29.79 -4.27 -2.01
N CYS A 21 -30.70 -4.76 -1.13
CA CYS A 21 -30.70 -4.38 0.28
C CYS A 21 -30.04 -5.45 1.13
N ALA A 22 -28.93 -5.11 1.79
CA ALA A 22 -28.29 -5.96 2.79
C ALA A 22 -28.45 -5.35 4.19
N THR A 23 -28.52 -6.19 5.22
CA THR A 23 -28.49 -5.71 6.61
C THR A 23 -27.06 -5.46 7.01
N ASN A 24 -26.76 -4.27 7.51
CA ASN A 24 -25.45 -3.96 8.09
C ASN A 24 -25.28 -4.75 9.38
N PRO A 25 -24.24 -5.60 9.51
CA PRO A 25 -24.08 -6.48 10.66
C PRO A 25 -23.85 -5.74 11.99
N VAL A 26 -23.38 -4.49 11.93
CA VAL A 26 -23.08 -3.67 13.11
C VAL A 26 -24.32 -2.91 13.60
N THR A 27 -25.03 -2.28 12.65
CA THR A 27 -26.16 -1.37 13.00
C THR A 27 -27.51 -2.05 12.95
N GLY A 28 -27.63 -3.24 12.32
CA GLY A 28 -28.89 -3.90 12.04
C GLY A 28 -29.76 -3.21 10.98
N LYS A 29 -29.33 -2.07 10.45
CA LYS A 29 -30.10 -1.29 9.45
C LYS A 29 -29.94 -1.90 8.05
N LYS A 30 -30.99 -1.75 7.25
CA LYS A 30 -30.93 -2.11 5.82
C LYS A 30 -30.20 -1.00 5.05
N GLU A 31 -29.22 -1.39 4.25
CA GLU A 31 -28.41 -0.51 3.40
C GLU A 31 -28.43 -1.04 1.95
N VAL A 32 -28.28 -0.12 0.99
CA VAL A 32 -28.13 -0.51 -0.43
C VAL A 32 -26.69 -0.96 -0.64
N ILE A 33 -26.50 -2.27 -0.73
CA ILE A 33 -25.20 -2.91 -1.01
C ILE A 33 -25.43 -3.91 -2.14
N LEU A 34 -24.86 -3.64 -3.31
CA LEU A 34 -24.98 -4.47 -4.50
C LEU A 34 -24.07 -5.70 -4.47
N VAL A 35 -23.05 -5.68 -3.62
CA VAL A 35 -22.08 -6.77 -3.45
C VAL A 35 -22.56 -7.71 -2.36
N SER A 36 -22.79 -8.98 -2.67
CA SER A 36 -23.16 -10.00 -1.69
C SER A 36 -21.96 -10.41 -0.81
N GLU A 37 -22.22 -11.06 0.33
CA GLU A 37 -21.15 -11.56 1.20
C GLU A 37 -20.24 -12.58 0.50
N GLY A 38 -20.83 -13.48 -0.30
CA GLY A 38 -20.05 -14.43 -1.11
C GLY A 38 -19.15 -13.75 -2.14
N GLN A 39 -19.61 -12.66 -2.74
CA GLN A 39 -18.79 -11.84 -3.64
C GLN A 39 -17.67 -11.14 -2.89
N GLU A 40 -17.92 -10.59 -1.68
CA GLU A 40 -16.84 -10.01 -0.86
C GLU A 40 -15.73 -11.02 -0.56
N VAL A 41 -16.11 -12.26 -0.16
CA VAL A 41 -15.14 -13.32 0.12
C VAL A 41 -14.35 -13.70 -1.13
N ALA A 42 -15.03 -13.83 -2.28
CA ALA A 42 -14.37 -14.13 -3.55
C ALA A 42 -13.40 -13.02 -3.99
N MET A 43 -13.80 -11.76 -3.82
CA MET A 43 -12.94 -10.59 -4.13
C MET A 43 -11.70 -10.55 -3.26
N GLY A 44 -11.82 -10.80 -1.95
CA GLY A 44 -10.67 -10.87 -1.05
C GLY A 44 -9.70 -11.99 -1.43
N ALA A 45 -10.24 -13.19 -1.71
CA ALA A 45 -9.44 -14.32 -2.14
C ALA A 45 -8.71 -14.08 -3.48
N GLN A 46 -9.32 -13.31 -4.39
CA GLN A 46 -8.71 -12.91 -5.66
C GLN A 46 -7.64 -11.81 -5.46
N SER A 47 -7.87 -10.89 -4.51
CA SER A 47 -6.95 -9.77 -4.25
C SER A 47 -5.72 -10.17 -3.44
N ASP A 48 -5.82 -11.17 -2.53
CA ASP A 48 -4.70 -11.55 -1.64
C ASP A 48 -3.41 -11.95 -2.38
N PRO A 49 -3.43 -12.75 -3.47
CA PRO A 49 -2.23 -12.99 -4.25
C PRO A 49 -1.63 -11.72 -4.87
N ALA A 50 -2.46 -10.80 -5.36
CA ALA A 50 -1.98 -9.54 -5.93
C ALA A 50 -1.35 -8.64 -4.87
N VAL A 51 -1.96 -8.51 -3.68
CA VAL A 51 -1.42 -7.76 -2.55
C VAL A 51 -0.11 -8.34 -2.08
N THR A 52 -0.06 -9.66 -1.87
CA THR A 52 1.16 -10.34 -1.41
C THR A 52 2.28 -10.31 -2.43
N ALA A 53 1.95 -10.32 -3.72
CA ALA A 53 2.91 -10.14 -4.78
C ALA A 53 3.44 -8.70 -4.82
N GLN A 54 2.56 -7.70 -4.74
CA GLN A 54 2.91 -6.27 -4.82
C GLN A 54 3.80 -5.80 -3.67
N PHE A 55 3.51 -6.23 -2.44
CA PHE A 55 4.22 -5.75 -1.25
C PHE A 55 5.27 -6.74 -0.73
N GLY A 56 5.16 -8.02 -1.07
CA GLY A 56 5.88 -9.09 -0.40
C GLY A 56 5.35 -9.33 1.03
N LEU A 57 5.46 -10.57 1.52
CA LEU A 57 5.26 -10.82 2.95
C LEU A 57 6.53 -10.45 3.71
N TYR A 58 6.40 -9.71 4.82
CA TYR A 58 7.57 -9.43 5.67
C TYR A 58 8.10 -10.74 6.26
N PRO A 59 9.39 -11.09 6.04
CA PRO A 59 9.94 -12.43 6.35
C PRO A 59 10.31 -12.58 7.84
N ASP A 60 9.38 -12.28 8.74
CA ASP A 60 9.52 -12.47 10.19
C ASP A 60 8.35 -13.31 10.73
N ALA A 61 8.63 -14.59 10.99
CA ALA A 61 7.62 -15.53 11.47
C ALA A 61 7.02 -15.15 12.83
N LYS A 62 7.79 -14.47 13.71
CA LYS A 62 7.28 -14.02 15.02
C LYS A 62 6.26 -12.88 14.84
N MET A 63 6.54 -11.96 13.92
CA MET A 63 5.66 -10.84 13.64
C MET A 63 4.39 -11.31 12.89
N GLN A 64 4.51 -12.23 11.92
CA GLN A 64 3.35 -12.85 11.27
C GLN A 64 2.46 -13.58 12.29
N LYS A 65 3.06 -14.36 13.20
CA LYS A 65 2.32 -15.03 14.26
C LYS A 65 1.65 -14.05 15.21
N PHE A 66 2.34 -12.97 15.59
CA PHE A 66 1.79 -11.94 16.48
C PHE A 66 0.52 -11.31 15.90
N ILE A 67 0.55 -10.87 14.64
CA ILE A 67 -0.62 -10.24 14.01
C ILE A 67 -1.77 -11.24 13.84
N ASP A 68 -1.47 -12.48 13.47
CA ASP A 68 -2.50 -13.51 13.31
C ASP A 68 -3.17 -13.86 14.64
N GLU A 69 -2.40 -14.13 15.72
CA GLU A 69 -2.96 -14.46 17.03
C GLU A 69 -3.86 -13.35 17.58
N LYS A 70 -3.43 -12.06 17.46
CA LYS A 70 -4.24 -10.93 17.92
C LYS A 70 -5.45 -10.72 17.04
N GLY A 71 -5.27 -10.86 15.72
CA GLY A 71 -6.34 -10.73 14.73
C GLY A 71 -7.42 -11.77 14.92
N GLN A 72 -7.08 -13.07 15.01
CA GLN A 72 -8.04 -14.14 15.22
C GLN A 72 -8.81 -13.97 16.54
N LYS A 73 -8.11 -13.58 17.62
CA LYS A 73 -8.76 -13.29 18.91
C LYS A 73 -9.80 -12.17 18.79
N MET A 74 -9.50 -11.11 18.04
CA MET A 74 -10.40 -9.98 17.84
C MET A 74 -11.53 -10.31 16.85
N ALA A 75 -11.23 -11.01 15.77
CA ALA A 75 -12.20 -11.47 14.78
C ALA A 75 -13.28 -12.34 15.42
N ALA A 76 -12.91 -13.22 16.34
CA ALA A 76 -13.83 -14.12 17.05
C ALA A 76 -14.91 -13.39 17.86
N ILE A 77 -14.68 -12.14 18.29
CA ILE A 77 -15.63 -11.30 19.05
C ILE A 77 -16.25 -10.18 18.22
N SER A 78 -15.93 -10.14 16.93
CA SER A 78 -16.43 -9.13 16.01
C SER A 78 -17.88 -9.43 15.55
N HIS A 79 -18.53 -8.45 14.93
CA HIS A 79 -19.89 -8.61 14.40
C HIS A 79 -19.99 -9.54 13.17
N ARG A 80 -18.86 -9.98 12.59
CA ARG A 80 -18.79 -10.96 11.50
C ARG A 80 -17.79 -12.07 11.82
N SER A 81 -17.91 -12.69 12.99
CA SER A 81 -17.02 -13.77 13.46
C SER A 81 -17.08 -15.05 12.61
N ASN A 82 -18.05 -15.19 11.72
CA ASN A 82 -18.18 -16.29 10.76
C ASN A 82 -17.24 -16.20 9.56
N LEU A 83 -16.61 -15.04 9.30
CA LEU A 83 -15.64 -14.90 8.22
C LEU A 83 -14.30 -15.60 8.56
N LYS A 84 -13.65 -16.11 7.53
CA LYS A 84 -12.29 -16.65 7.64
C LYS A 84 -11.27 -15.52 7.49
N TYR A 85 -10.99 -14.82 8.58
CA TYR A 85 -10.02 -13.72 8.56
C TYR A 85 -8.60 -14.19 8.26
N GLN A 86 -7.87 -13.36 7.54
CA GLN A 86 -6.44 -13.50 7.25
C GLN A 86 -5.71 -12.23 7.68
N PHE A 87 -4.65 -12.36 8.46
CA PHE A 87 -3.86 -11.24 8.95
C PHE A 87 -2.41 -11.38 8.48
N ARG A 88 -1.87 -10.34 7.85
CA ARG A 88 -0.53 -10.38 7.26
C ARG A 88 0.25 -9.10 7.54
N VAL A 89 1.55 -9.24 7.79
CA VAL A 89 2.49 -8.12 7.73
C VAL A 89 3.16 -8.16 6.36
N VAL A 90 3.06 -7.05 5.62
CA VAL A 90 3.66 -6.91 4.29
C VAL A 90 4.92 -6.05 4.35
N ASP A 91 5.87 -6.33 3.43
CA ASP A 91 7.20 -5.71 3.40
C ASP A 91 7.20 -4.38 2.65
N SER A 92 6.52 -3.40 3.22
CA SER A 92 6.47 -2.03 2.71
C SER A 92 6.91 -1.03 3.78
N PRO A 93 7.75 -0.02 3.45
CA PRO A 93 8.14 1.04 4.38
C PRO A 93 7.03 2.05 4.66
N VAL A 94 6.01 2.09 3.82
CA VAL A 94 4.89 3.03 3.94
C VAL A 94 4.15 2.81 5.25
N ILE A 95 3.73 3.88 5.91
CA ILE A 95 2.91 3.79 7.13
C ILE A 95 1.47 3.52 6.70
N ASN A 96 1.07 2.24 6.67
CA ASN A 96 -0.30 1.86 6.29
C ASN A 96 -0.78 0.57 6.94
N ALA A 97 -2.10 0.51 7.18
CA ALA A 97 -2.86 -0.70 7.41
C ALA A 97 -4.11 -0.62 6.55
N PHE A 98 -4.62 -1.74 6.08
CA PHE A 98 -5.81 -1.75 5.24
C PHE A 98 -6.49 -3.11 5.26
N ALA A 99 -7.80 -3.10 5.05
CA ALA A 99 -8.59 -4.29 4.89
C ALA A 99 -9.22 -4.37 3.50
N VAL A 100 -9.15 -5.55 2.86
CA VAL A 100 -9.91 -5.83 1.65
C VAL A 100 -11.15 -6.66 2.00
N PRO A 101 -12.20 -6.65 1.16
CA PRO A 101 -13.42 -7.43 1.40
C PRO A 101 -13.12 -8.89 1.76
N GLY A 102 -14.01 -9.53 2.51
CA GLY A 102 -13.88 -10.96 2.82
C GLY A 102 -13.00 -11.30 4.02
N GLY A 103 -12.44 -10.28 4.73
CA GLY A 103 -11.72 -10.49 5.99
C GLY A 103 -10.20 -10.56 5.88
N TYR A 104 -9.62 -10.05 4.82
CA TYR A 104 -8.16 -9.95 4.68
C TYR A 104 -7.68 -8.61 5.20
N VAL A 105 -6.78 -8.62 6.18
CA VAL A 105 -6.25 -7.43 6.87
C VAL A 105 -4.73 -7.43 6.80
N TYR A 106 -4.18 -6.32 6.35
CA TYR A 106 -2.75 -6.16 6.11
C TYR A 106 -2.20 -4.99 6.93
N PHE A 107 -1.02 -5.19 7.48
CA PHE A 107 -0.23 -4.15 8.11
C PHE A 107 1.12 -4.08 7.40
N THR A 108 1.56 -2.89 7.05
CA THR A 108 2.91 -2.72 6.53
C THR A 108 3.92 -2.76 7.66
N ARG A 109 5.17 -3.15 7.38
CA ARG A 109 6.24 -3.00 8.39
C ARG A 109 6.47 -1.54 8.79
N GLY A 110 6.14 -0.59 7.91
CA GLY A 110 6.20 0.83 8.20
C GLY A 110 5.29 1.24 9.34
N ILE A 111 4.01 0.86 9.33
CA ILE A 111 3.10 1.17 10.44
C ILE A 111 3.48 0.41 11.71
N MET A 112 3.94 -0.85 11.58
CA MET A 112 4.43 -1.63 12.73
C MET A 112 5.61 -0.94 13.43
N ALA A 113 6.51 -0.28 12.69
CA ALA A 113 7.60 0.50 13.27
C ALA A 113 7.13 1.70 14.10
N HIS A 114 6.00 2.31 13.73
CA HIS A 114 5.48 3.53 14.35
C HIS A 114 4.62 3.29 15.58
N PHE A 115 4.04 2.10 15.77
CA PHE A 115 3.40 1.79 17.04
C PHE A 115 4.41 1.76 18.20
N ASN A 116 3.98 2.23 19.36
CA ASN A 116 4.79 2.28 20.58
C ASN A 116 4.40 1.25 21.64
N ASN A 117 3.29 0.53 21.43
CA ASN A 117 2.81 -0.53 22.32
C ASN A 117 1.76 -1.41 21.62
N GLU A 118 1.43 -2.57 22.23
CA GLU A 118 0.42 -3.48 21.67
C GLU A 118 -0.98 -2.87 21.61
N ALA A 119 -1.31 -1.95 22.53
CA ALA A 119 -2.64 -1.34 22.55
C ALA A 119 -2.86 -0.39 21.37
N GLN A 120 -1.82 0.34 20.90
CA GLN A 120 -1.89 1.12 19.65
C GLN A 120 -2.17 0.22 18.45
N PHE A 121 -1.40 -0.86 18.34
CA PHE A 121 -1.62 -1.88 17.30
C PHE A 121 -3.04 -2.46 17.39
N ALA A 122 -3.49 -2.86 18.58
CA ALA A 122 -4.81 -3.46 18.78
C ALA A 122 -5.95 -2.49 18.42
N GLY A 123 -5.79 -1.20 18.70
CA GLY A 123 -6.76 -0.16 18.31
C GLY A 123 -6.91 -0.07 16.80
N VAL A 124 -5.80 0.04 16.07
CA VAL A 124 -5.81 0.10 14.59
C VAL A 124 -6.30 -1.22 13.99
N LEU A 125 -5.90 -2.38 14.55
CA LEU A 125 -6.42 -3.67 14.12
C LEU A 125 -7.94 -3.75 14.27
N GLY A 126 -8.49 -3.25 15.37
CA GLY A 126 -9.92 -3.18 15.60
C GLY A 126 -10.63 -2.24 14.62
N HIS A 127 -9.99 -1.15 14.25
CA HIS A 127 -10.46 -0.22 13.22
C HIS A 127 -10.56 -0.92 11.84
N GLU A 128 -9.51 -1.65 11.43
CA GLU A 128 -9.52 -2.41 10.16
C GLU A 128 -10.58 -3.52 10.15
N ILE A 129 -10.69 -4.27 11.24
CA ILE A 129 -11.78 -5.25 11.41
C ILE A 129 -13.15 -4.53 11.40
N GLY A 130 -13.23 -3.31 11.91
CA GLY A 130 -14.40 -2.44 11.85
C GLY A 130 -14.85 -2.18 10.41
N HIS A 131 -13.93 -1.83 9.51
CA HIS A 131 -14.23 -1.67 8.09
C HIS A 131 -14.80 -2.95 7.45
N VAL A 132 -14.24 -4.11 7.79
CA VAL A 132 -14.75 -5.41 7.32
C VAL A 132 -16.16 -5.69 7.87
N THR A 133 -16.36 -5.50 9.17
CA THR A 133 -17.62 -5.85 9.83
C THR A 133 -18.78 -4.93 9.46
N ALA A 134 -18.50 -3.64 9.25
CA ALA A 134 -19.49 -2.66 8.78
C ALA A 134 -19.64 -2.66 7.25
N ARG A 135 -18.90 -3.51 6.52
CA ARG A 135 -18.95 -3.69 5.06
C ARG A 135 -18.65 -2.39 4.28
N HIS A 136 -17.74 -1.55 4.79
CA HIS A 136 -17.43 -0.24 4.21
C HIS A 136 -16.94 -0.36 2.76
N SER A 137 -16.06 -1.32 2.45
CA SER A 137 -15.55 -1.54 1.10
C SER A 137 -16.65 -1.94 0.11
N ALA A 138 -17.59 -2.82 0.52
CA ALA A 138 -18.73 -3.21 -0.33
C ALA A 138 -19.67 -2.02 -0.59
N ARG A 139 -19.85 -1.14 0.41
CA ARG A 139 -20.61 0.10 0.27
C ARG A 139 -19.95 1.09 -0.68
N GLN A 140 -18.62 1.26 -0.58
CA GLN A 140 -17.86 2.13 -1.49
C GLN A 140 -17.90 1.62 -2.93
N GLN A 141 -17.78 0.31 -3.13
CA GLN A 141 -17.94 -0.29 -4.46
C GLN A 141 -19.34 -0.08 -5.02
N THR A 142 -20.38 -0.24 -4.19
CA THR A 142 -21.75 0.07 -4.59
C THR A 142 -21.88 1.52 -5.05
N LYS A 143 -21.28 2.48 -4.32
CA LYS A 143 -21.25 3.90 -4.72
C LYS A 143 -20.48 4.11 -6.03
N ALA A 144 -19.34 3.42 -6.22
CA ALA A 144 -18.56 3.49 -7.45
C ALA A 144 -19.33 2.92 -8.66
N ILE A 145 -20.02 1.78 -8.50
CA ILE A 145 -20.87 1.18 -9.53
C ILE A 145 -22.01 2.14 -9.91
N LEU A 146 -22.64 2.77 -8.92
CA LEU A 146 -23.73 3.72 -9.15
C LEU A 146 -23.28 5.09 -9.67
N GLY A 147 -22.06 5.51 -9.33
CA GLY A 147 -21.54 6.85 -9.59
C GLY A 147 -20.52 6.96 -10.72
N GLN A 148 -20.04 5.87 -11.32
CA GLN A 148 -18.97 5.85 -12.35
C GLN A 148 -17.75 6.73 -11.98
N VAL A 149 -17.29 6.70 -10.72
CA VAL A 149 -16.17 7.52 -10.27
C VAL A 149 -14.86 6.74 -10.45
N GLY A 150 -14.07 7.13 -11.44
CA GLY A 150 -12.69 6.67 -11.59
C GLY A 150 -11.78 7.26 -10.51
N LEU A 151 -10.97 6.43 -9.86
CA LEU A 151 -9.95 6.83 -8.90
C LEU A 151 -8.58 6.87 -9.60
N MET A 152 -7.91 8.01 -9.52
CA MET A 152 -6.53 8.18 -10.02
C MET A 152 -5.54 7.90 -8.90
N GLY A 153 -4.53 7.08 -9.22
CA GLY A 153 -3.44 6.72 -8.30
C GLY A 153 -2.45 7.86 -8.03
N ALA A 154 -1.49 7.62 -7.16
CA ALA A 154 -0.57 8.59 -6.57
C ALA A 154 0.37 9.33 -7.57
N MET A 155 0.48 8.88 -8.83
CA MET A 155 1.18 9.58 -9.90
C MET A 155 0.18 10.34 -10.78
N ILE A 156 0.43 11.62 -11.02
CA ILE A 156 -0.34 12.41 -11.98
C ILE A 156 0.13 12.00 -13.38
N LEU A 157 -0.60 11.08 -14.00
CA LEU A 157 -0.36 10.62 -15.37
C LEU A 157 -1.47 11.13 -16.29
N SER A 158 -1.21 11.21 -17.60
CA SER A 158 -2.29 11.39 -18.56
C SER A 158 -3.25 10.19 -18.46
N PRO A 159 -4.57 10.36 -18.74
CA PRO A 159 -5.53 9.28 -18.55
C PRO A 159 -5.15 7.97 -19.26
N GLN A 160 -4.58 8.04 -20.47
CA GLN A 160 -4.17 6.88 -21.25
C GLN A 160 -2.97 6.15 -20.63
N VAL A 161 -1.97 6.91 -20.16
CA VAL A 161 -0.77 6.36 -19.51
C VAL A 161 -1.10 5.81 -18.14
N ALA A 162 -1.99 6.47 -17.39
CA ALA A 162 -2.48 5.98 -16.10
C ALA A 162 -3.22 4.64 -16.26
N GLN A 163 -4.13 4.54 -17.23
CA GLN A 163 -4.87 3.31 -17.48
C GLN A 163 -3.96 2.13 -17.86
N PHE A 164 -2.87 2.39 -18.59
CA PHE A 164 -1.86 1.35 -18.89
C PHE A 164 -1.14 0.91 -17.61
N GLY A 165 -0.74 1.86 -16.76
CA GLY A 165 -0.13 1.57 -15.47
C GLY A 165 -1.07 0.74 -14.57
N ASP A 166 -2.35 1.08 -14.51
CA ASP A 166 -3.36 0.35 -13.74
C ASP A 166 -3.57 -1.09 -14.27
N GLN A 167 -3.52 -1.30 -15.59
CA GLN A 167 -3.57 -2.64 -16.17
C GLN A 167 -2.34 -3.47 -15.83
N ALA A 168 -1.17 -2.86 -15.80
CA ALA A 168 0.07 -3.51 -15.37
C ALA A 168 0.04 -3.88 -13.88
N MET A 169 -0.78 -3.19 -13.06
CA MET A 169 -0.95 -3.38 -11.62
C MET A 169 -2.31 -4.01 -11.24
N GLN A 170 -2.87 -4.88 -12.06
CA GLN A 170 -4.20 -5.47 -11.84
C GLN A 170 -4.42 -5.99 -10.41
N GLY A 171 -5.54 -5.60 -9.80
CA GLY A 171 -6.00 -6.06 -8.49
C GLY A 171 -5.80 -5.08 -7.33
N MET A 172 -5.19 -3.91 -7.56
CA MET A 172 -4.82 -2.95 -6.51
C MET A 172 -5.86 -1.86 -6.20
N GLN A 173 -6.88 -1.68 -7.04
CA GLN A 173 -7.86 -0.59 -6.86
C GLN A 173 -8.60 -0.64 -5.52
N LEU A 174 -8.74 -1.82 -4.92
CA LEU A 174 -9.36 -1.99 -3.60
C LEU A 174 -8.54 -1.40 -2.45
N LEU A 175 -7.21 -1.27 -2.63
CA LEU A 175 -6.29 -0.79 -1.59
C LEU A 175 -6.35 0.73 -1.41
N PHE A 176 -6.85 1.46 -2.40
CA PHE A 176 -6.90 2.92 -2.43
C PHE A 176 -8.31 3.47 -2.19
N LEU A 177 -9.22 2.63 -1.67
CA LEU A 177 -10.56 3.10 -1.32
C LEU A 177 -10.46 4.14 -0.20
N LYS A 178 -10.91 5.35 -0.49
CA LYS A 178 -11.02 6.41 0.51
C LYS A 178 -12.37 6.33 1.19
N PHE A 179 -12.35 6.16 2.51
CA PHE A 179 -13.57 6.09 3.31
C PHE A 179 -14.11 7.48 3.66
N GLY A 180 -15.42 7.56 3.87
CA GLY A 180 -16.07 8.78 4.32
C GLY A 180 -15.90 8.99 5.83
N ARG A 181 -16.13 10.23 6.32
CA ARG A 181 -16.01 10.56 7.75
C ARG A 181 -16.89 9.69 8.65
N ASP A 182 -18.07 9.32 8.19
CA ASP A 182 -18.98 8.46 8.96
C ASP A 182 -18.48 7.02 9.02
N ASP A 183 -17.89 6.51 7.92
CA ASP A 183 -17.24 5.19 7.87
C ASP A 183 -16.05 5.15 8.85
N GLU A 184 -15.23 6.21 8.86
CA GLU A 184 -14.09 6.33 9.78
C GLU A 184 -14.54 6.38 11.25
N ARG A 185 -15.56 7.20 11.56
CA ARG A 185 -16.11 7.29 12.92
C ARG A 185 -16.64 5.94 13.40
N GLN A 186 -17.39 5.23 12.55
CA GLN A 186 -17.90 3.89 12.87
C GLN A 186 -16.76 2.90 13.10
N SER A 187 -15.70 2.95 12.29
CA SER A 187 -14.53 2.10 12.46
C SER A 187 -13.73 2.44 13.72
N ASP A 188 -13.66 3.73 14.11
CA ASP A 188 -13.04 4.15 15.37
C ASP A 188 -13.84 3.63 16.59
N GLU A 189 -15.18 3.74 16.57
CA GLU A 189 -16.05 3.19 17.60
C GLU A 189 -15.84 1.67 17.76
N LEU A 190 -15.80 0.95 16.65
CA LEU A 190 -15.54 -0.49 16.63
C LEU A 190 -14.11 -0.83 17.06
N GLY A 191 -13.12 -0.02 16.67
CA GLY A 191 -11.74 -0.13 17.10
C GLY A 191 -11.60 -0.05 18.62
N VAL A 192 -12.24 0.93 19.24
CA VAL A 192 -12.31 1.08 20.69
C VAL A 192 -13.02 -0.12 21.33
N GLN A 193 -14.17 -0.51 20.80
CA GLN A 193 -14.96 -1.62 21.34
C GLN A 193 -14.20 -2.95 21.28
N TYR A 194 -13.62 -3.29 20.12
CA TYR A 194 -12.98 -4.59 19.92
C TYR A 194 -11.66 -4.70 20.69
N SER A 195 -10.80 -3.65 20.62
CA SER A 195 -9.53 -3.66 21.35
C SER A 195 -9.75 -3.72 22.86
N SER A 196 -10.71 -2.98 23.40
CA SER A 196 -11.06 -3.02 24.83
C SER A 196 -11.64 -4.38 25.25
N LYS A 197 -12.52 -5.00 24.44
CA LYS A 197 -13.08 -6.34 24.73
C LYS A 197 -12.01 -7.43 24.80
N ILE A 198 -10.92 -7.32 24.03
CA ILE A 198 -9.80 -8.27 24.11
C ILE A 198 -8.74 -7.88 25.14
N GLY A 199 -8.99 -6.80 25.93
CA GLY A 199 -8.24 -6.42 27.12
C GLY A 199 -7.19 -5.33 26.94
N TYR A 200 -7.22 -4.55 25.83
CA TYR A 200 -6.28 -3.45 25.59
C TYR A 200 -6.87 -2.07 25.89
N ASP A 201 -6.02 -1.14 26.32
CA ASP A 201 -6.39 0.26 26.51
C ASP A 201 -6.55 0.99 25.18
N ALA A 202 -7.78 1.07 24.71
CA ALA A 202 -8.10 1.70 23.43
C ALA A 202 -7.72 3.19 23.34
N SER A 203 -7.51 3.88 24.49
CA SER A 203 -7.05 5.29 24.47
C SER A 203 -5.68 5.44 23.81
N GLN A 204 -4.89 4.38 23.73
CA GLN A 204 -3.58 4.35 23.06
C GLN A 204 -3.68 4.49 21.54
N MET A 205 -4.80 4.11 20.93
CA MET A 205 -5.06 4.34 19.49
C MET A 205 -5.07 5.84 19.17
N ALA A 206 -5.61 6.68 20.06
CA ALA A 206 -5.55 8.13 19.89
C ALA A 206 -4.12 8.67 19.90
N ASP A 207 -3.24 8.14 20.77
CA ASP A 207 -1.84 8.56 20.82
C ASP A 207 -1.11 8.22 19.50
N PHE A 208 -1.52 7.13 18.83
CA PHE A 208 -1.01 6.82 17.49
C PHE A 208 -1.49 7.84 16.43
N PHE A 209 -2.74 8.31 16.48
CA PHE A 209 -3.20 9.38 15.58
C PHE A 209 -2.43 10.69 15.76
N GLN A 210 -2.01 11.00 16.99
CA GLN A 210 -1.13 12.15 17.24
C GLN A 210 0.24 11.94 16.58
N THR A 211 0.79 10.72 16.59
CA THR A 211 2.02 10.38 15.86
C THR A 211 1.84 10.60 14.36
N LEU A 212 0.74 10.14 13.78
CA LEU A 212 0.44 10.36 12.35
C LEU A 212 0.27 11.84 11.99
N ALA A 213 -0.39 12.64 12.85
CA ALA A 213 -0.52 14.07 12.63
C ALA A 213 0.85 14.77 12.59
N ARG A 214 1.79 14.39 13.46
CA ARG A 214 3.17 14.91 13.44
C ARG A 214 3.94 14.49 12.19
N GLU A 215 3.80 13.24 11.74
CA GLU A 215 4.39 12.79 10.47
C GLU A 215 3.84 13.61 9.29
N GLN A 216 2.55 13.87 9.26
CA GLN A 216 1.93 14.70 8.23
C GLN A 216 2.46 16.13 8.22
N GLN A 217 2.67 16.74 9.39
CA GLN A 217 3.24 18.09 9.49
C GLN A 217 4.69 18.16 9.02
N LYS A 218 5.49 17.11 9.26
CA LYS A 218 6.86 16.99 8.79
C LYS A 218 6.92 16.84 7.28
N SER A 219 6.03 16.07 6.71
CA SER A 219 6.02 15.71 5.28
C SER A 219 5.35 16.75 4.38
N LYS A 220 5.25 18.04 4.79
CA LYS A 220 4.68 19.12 3.95
C LYS A 220 5.32 19.24 2.54
N ALA A 221 6.47 18.64 2.32
CA ALA A 221 7.19 18.58 1.04
C ALA A 221 7.27 17.17 0.44
N GLU A 222 6.74 16.14 1.11
CA GLU A 222 6.78 14.74 0.66
C GLU A 222 5.37 14.15 0.58
N PRO A 223 5.15 13.04 -0.17
CA PRO A 223 3.83 12.41 -0.27
C PRO A 223 3.28 12.05 1.12
N ILE A 224 1.99 12.33 1.33
CA ILE A 224 1.26 11.97 2.54
C ILE A 224 1.38 10.45 2.76
N PRO A 225 1.62 9.97 4.00
CA PRO A 225 1.54 8.55 4.31
C PRO A 225 0.22 7.95 3.82
N ASP A 226 0.25 6.80 3.17
CA ASP A 226 -0.92 6.18 2.54
C ASP A 226 -2.08 5.95 3.53
N PHE A 227 -1.78 5.71 4.82
CA PHE A 227 -2.80 5.61 5.86
C PHE A 227 -3.67 6.87 5.94
N LEU A 228 -3.09 8.06 5.91
CA LEU A 228 -3.84 9.32 6.00
C LEU A 228 -4.57 9.65 4.69
N SER A 229 -4.15 9.11 3.57
CA SER A 229 -4.85 9.29 2.30
C SER A 229 -6.15 8.47 2.23
N THR A 230 -6.16 7.29 2.87
CA THR A 230 -7.34 6.42 2.98
C THR A 230 -8.18 6.70 4.23
N HIS A 231 -7.54 7.14 5.34
CA HIS A 231 -8.13 7.42 6.65
C HIS A 231 -7.87 8.86 7.11
N PRO A 232 -8.60 9.85 6.60
CA PRO A 232 -8.32 11.27 6.83
C PRO A 232 -8.62 11.75 8.27
N ASN A 233 -8.14 12.97 8.58
CA ASN A 233 -8.41 13.76 9.80
C ASN A 233 -7.91 13.13 11.12
N PRO A 234 -6.59 12.88 11.28
CA PRO A 234 -6.07 12.27 12.50
C PRO A 234 -6.26 13.14 13.77
N GLU A 235 -6.28 14.47 13.64
CA GLU A 235 -6.45 15.40 14.79
C GLU A 235 -7.85 15.31 15.40
N ASP A 236 -8.89 15.30 14.57
CA ASP A 236 -10.29 15.16 15.04
C ASP A 236 -10.49 13.78 15.71
N ARG A 237 -9.85 12.76 15.17
CA ARG A 237 -9.94 11.37 15.64
C ARG A 237 -9.26 11.19 17.00
N TYR A 238 -8.18 11.91 17.29
CA TYR A 238 -7.53 11.88 18.60
C TYR A 238 -8.53 12.14 19.74
N THR A 239 -9.24 13.26 19.67
CA THR A 239 -10.21 13.67 20.72
C THR A 239 -11.37 12.69 20.82
N THR A 240 -11.92 12.29 19.67
CA THR A 240 -13.06 11.37 19.61
C THR A 240 -12.72 10.01 20.23
N VAL A 241 -11.57 9.42 19.85
CA VAL A 241 -11.16 8.10 20.36
C VAL A 241 -10.86 8.14 21.85
N LYS A 242 -10.23 9.21 22.36
CA LYS A 242 -10.03 9.38 23.82
C LYS A 242 -11.36 9.38 24.58
N GLN A 243 -12.35 10.10 24.09
CA GLN A 243 -13.69 10.15 24.69
C GLN A 243 -14.38 8.79 24.64
N LEU A 244 -14.36 8.12 23.49
CA LEU A 244 -14.97 6.79 23.32
C LEU A 244 -14.32 5.75 24.25
N ALA A 245 -12.99 5.77 24.36
CA ALA A 245 -12.27 4.84 25.23
C ALA A 245 -12.62 5.05 26.71
N GLU A 246 -12.73 6.32 27.14
CA GLU A 246 -13.12 6.64 28.52
C GLU A 246 -14.58 6.25 28.79
N GLN A 247 -15.51 6.56 27.89
CA GLN A 247 -16.90 6.13 27.98
C GLN A 247 -17.03 4.62 28.08
N TRP A 248 -16.27 3.88 27.25
CA TRP A 248 -16.27 2.43 27.28
C TRP A 248 -15.76 1.90 28.63
N LYS A 249 -14.67 2.45 29.19
CA LYS A 249 -14.14 2.09 30.51
C LYS A 249 -15.19 2.28 31.60
N GLN A 250 -15.80 3.46 31.64
CA GLN A 250 -16.82 3.79 32.64
C GLN A 250 -18.04 2.85 32.55
N ALA A 251 -18.53 2.60 31.34
CA ALA A 251 -19.67 1.71 31.12
C ALA A 251 -19.40 0.25 31.47
N ASN A 252 -18.11 -0.17 31.52
CA ASN A 252 -17.70 -1.55 31.81
C ASN A 252 -16.99 -1.70 33.17
N GLY A 253 -17.19 -0.78 34.12
CA GLY A 253 -16.69 -0.91 35.48
C GLY A 253 -15.21 -0.60 35.63
N ASN A 254 -14.64 0.22 34.77
CA ASN A 254 -13.24 0.66 34.78
C ASN A 254 -12.22 -0.51 34.87
N PRO A 255 -12.26 -1.47 33.95
CA PRO A 255 -11.34 -2.60 34.00
C PRO A 255 -9.88 -2.17 33.81
N LYS A 256 -8.96 -2.91 34.40
CA LYS A 256 -7.52 -2.74 34.16
C LYS A 256 -7.19 -3.28 32.77
N LEU A 257 -6.85 -2.37 31.85
CA LEU A 257 -6.53 -2.68 30.46
C LEU A 257 -5.02 -2.67 30.22
N ALA A 258 -4.57 -3.54 29.33
CA ALA A 258 -3.15 -3.70 29.01
C ALA A 258 -2.69 -2.66 27.99
N VAL A 259 -1.45 -2.20 28.14
CA VAL A 259 -0.74 -1.38 27.14
C VAL A 259 0.38 -2.19 26.50
N ASN A 260 1.09 -3.01 27.26
CA ASN A 260 2.16 -3.93 26.83
C ASN A 260 3.25 -3.26 25.99
N ARG A 261 3.75 -2.10 26.46
CA ARG A 261 4.75 -1.31 25.72
C ARG A 261 6.06 -2.07 25.51
N ASP A 262 6.67 -2.55 26.58
CA ASP A 262 8.00 -3.17 26.50
C ASP A 262 8.00 -4.48 25.71
N GLN A 263 6.92 -5.26 25.77
CA GLN A 263 6.76 -6.47 24.98
C GLN A 263 6.71 -6.16 23.49
N TYR A 264 5.95 -5.13 23.12
CA TYR A 264 5.84 -4.68 21.74
C TYR A 264 7.17 -4.16 21.19
N LEU A 265 7.86 -3.31 21.97
CA LEU A 265 9.15 -2.78 21.54
C LEU A 265 10.18 -3.89 21.29
N ARG A 266 10.19 -4.93 22.12
CA ARG A 266 11.07 -6.10 21.89
C ARG A 266 10.65 -6.94 20.68
N LEU A 267 9.37 -6.97 20.34
CA LEU A 267 8.89 -7.64 19.14
C LEU A 267 9.44 -6.99 17.86
N ILE A 268 9.48 -5.66 17.83
CA ILE A 268 9.93 -4.89 16.66
C ILE A 268 11.44 -4.61 16.64
N ASP A 269 12.21 -5.10 17.63
CA ASP A 269 13.67 -4.95 17.61
C ASP A 269 14.27 -5.72 16.43
N GLY A 270 15.00 -5.02 15.56
CA GLY A 270 15.54 -5.56 14.31
C GLY A 270 14.63 -5.38 13.08
N LEU A 271 13.41 -4.85 13.24
CA LEU A 271 12.51 -4.53 12.13
C LEU A 271 13.19 -3.57 11.15
N VAL A 272 13.15 -3.88 9.86
CA VAL A 272 13.68 -3.01 8.81
C VAL A 272 12.92 -1.68 8.82
N TYR A 273 13.67 -0.57 8.82
CA TYR A 273 13.14 0.79 8.83
C TYR A 273 13.46 1.50 7.51
N GLY A 274 12.49 2.23 6.95
CA GLY A 274 12.64 2.85 5.63
C GLY A 274 12.73 1.82 4.50
N GLU A 275 13.39 2.17 3.41
CA GLU A 275 13.58 1.28 2.25
C GLU A 275 14.46 0.07 2.61
N ASP A 276 14.11 -1.12 2.09
CA ASP A 276 15.00 -2.28 2.14
C ASP A 276 15.87 -2.30 0.87
N PRO A 277 17.19 -2.12 1.00
CA PRO A 277 18.08 -2.13 -0.16
C PRO A 277 18.02 -3.42 -0.99
N LYS A 278 17.59 -4.54 -0.42
CA LYS A 278 17.41 -5.80 -1.15
C LYS A 278 16.34 -5.72 -2.24
N GLN A 279 15.33 -4.88 -2.04
CA GLN A 279 14.28 -4.61 -3.03
C GLN A 279 14.70 -3.60 -4.10
N GLY A 280 15.93 -3.08 -4.01
CA GLY A 280 16.43 -2.00 -4.83
C GLY A 280 16.30 -0.63 -4.16
N PHE A 281 17.13 0.31 -4.57
CA PHE A 281 17.14 1.69 -4.07
C PHE A 281 17.69 2.66 -5.11
N VAL A 282 17.28 3.91 -5.04
CA VAL A 282 17.81 4.98 -5.89
C VAL A 282 18.83 5.81 -5.12
N GLU A 283 19.99 6.05 -5.71
CA GLU A 283 21.03 6.92 -5.20
C GLU A 283 21.72 7.66 -6.34
N ASN A 284 21.81 8.98 -6.24
CA ASN A 284 22.42 9.85 -7.26
C ASN A 284 21.84 9.62 -8.68
N GLY A 285 20.54 9.46 -8.81
CA GLY A 285 19.88 9.26 -10.10
C GLY A 285 20.11 7.89 -10.74
N VAL A 286 20.55 6.89 -9.97
CA VAL A 286 20.73 5.52 -10.42
C VAL A 286 19.95 4.59 -9.52
N PHE A 287 19.16 3.70 -10.10
CA PHE A 287 18.51 2.58 -9.42
C PHE A 287 19.48 1.40 -9.37
N TYR A 288 19.70 0.88 -8.17
CA TYR A 288 20.54 -0.27 -7.87
C TYR A 288 19.67 -1.39 -7.31
N HIS A 289 19.82 -2.61 -7.82
CA HIS A 289 19.14 -3.77 -7.25
C HIS A 289 20.19 -4.82 -6.80
N PRO A 290 20.58 -4.81 -5.51
CA PRO A 290 21.65 -5.68 -5.01
C PRO A 290 21.39 -7.17 -5.20
N GLU A 291 20.16 -7.63 -4.97
CA GLU A 291 19.80 -9.05 -5.04
C GLU A 291 19.77 -9.56 -6.48
N LEU A 292 19.19 -8.80 -7.40
CA LEU A 292 19.15 -9.10 -8.82
C LEU A 292 20.42 -8.66 -9.58
N LYS A 293 21.33 -7.95 -8.89
CA LYS A 293 22.67 -7.55 -9.37
C LYS A 293 22.67 -6.73 -10.66
N PHE A 294 21.74 -5.81 -10.81
CA PHE A 294 21.72 -4.86 -11.92
C PHE A 294 21.60 -3.41 -11.44
N ARG A 295 21.88 -2.50 -12.33
CA ARG A 295 21.63 -1.06 -12.15
C ARG A 295 21.21 -0.41 -13.47
N LEU A 296 20.45 0.70 -13.36
CA LEU A 296 20.04 1.53 -14.49
C LEU A 296 19.81 2.97 -14.04
N PRO A 297 19.95 3.97 -14.93
CA PRO A 297 19.70 5.35 -14.57
C PRO A 297 18.21 5.63 -14.41
N VAL A 298 17.88 6.56 -13.51
CA VAL A 298 16.57 7.22 -13.43
C VAL A 298 16.67 8.54 -14.16
N PRO A 299 15.79 8.83 -15.14
CA PRO A 299 15.83 10.10 -15.86
C PRO A 299 15.72 11.30 -14.90
N ALA A 300 16.51 12.35 -15.15
CA ALA A 300 16.56 13.50 -14.26
C ALA A 300 15.17 14.15 -14.08
N GLY A 301 14.79 14.40 -12.84
CA GLY A 301 13.50 14.99 -12.49
C GLY A 301 12.31 14.02 -12.51
N TRP A 302 12.46 12.79 -12.99
CA TRP A 302 11.38 11.82 -12.96
C TRP A 302 11.09 11.34 -11.53
N LYS A 303 9.80 11.20 -11.22
CA LYS A 303 9.35 10.53 -9.99
C LYS A 303 9.53 9.03 -10.15
N HIS A 304 9.76 8.32 -9.06
CA HIS A 304 9.87 6.86 -9.11
C HIS A 304 9.12 6.21 -7.95
N GLN A 305 8.73 4.96 -8.17
CA GLN A 305 8.15 4.09 -7.17
C GLN A 305 8.75 2.69 -7.34
N ASN A 306 9.20 2.11 -6.22
CA ASN A 306 9.75 0.77 -6.18
C ASN A 306 8.82 -0.16 -5.41
N THR A 307 8.57 -1.34 -5.97
CA THR A 307 7.81 -2.43 -5.35
C THR A 307 8.54 -3.74 -5.60
N PRO A 308 8.26 -4.82 -4.86
CA PRO A 308 8.88 -6.12 -5.13
C PRO A 308 8.69 -6.66 -6.54
N GLN A 309 7.64 -6.22 -7.26
CA GLN A 309 7.33 -6.69 -8.61
C GLN A 309 7.89 -5.82 -9.70
N GLN A 310 8.00 -4.51 -9.47
CA GLN A 310 8.35 -3.57 -10.52
C GLN A 310 8.93 -2.27 -9.96
N PHE A 311 9.79 -1.66 -10.77
CA PHE A 311 10.28 -0.31 -10.56
C PHE A 311 9.68 0.59 -11.63
N GLN A 312 8.92 1.61 -11.22
CA GLN A 312 8.29 2.58 -12.11
C GLN A 312 8.97 3.93 -12.03
N MET A 313 9.07 4.60 -13.17
CA MET A 313 9.58 5.96 -13.28
C MET A 313 8.59 6.76 -14.13
N ALA A 314 8.12 7.91 -13.64
CA ALA A 314 7.14 8.74 -14.32
C ALA A 314 7.69 10.14 -14.60
N ASP A 315 7.44 10.62 -15.81
CA ASP A 315 7.70 12.01 -16.20
C ASP A 315 6.95 13.00 -15.29
N PRO A 316 7.55 14.12 -14.89
CA PRO A 316 6.91 15.12 -14.03
C PRO A 316 5.60 15.67 -14.56
N ALA A 317 5.45 15.78 -15.89
CA ALA A 317 4.22 16.22 -16.54
C ALA A 317 3.18 15.09 -16.71
N GLY A 318 3.51 13.85 -16.30
CA GLY A 318 2.62 12.70 -16.41
C GLY A 318 2.39 12.18 -17.83
N LYS A 319 3.24 12.52 -18.78
CA LYS A 319 3.11 12.17 -20.21
C LYS A 319 3.78 10.86 -20.59
N ALA A 320 4.70 10.39 -19.75
CA ALA A 320 5.47 9.18 -20.00
C ALA A 320 5.69 8.37 -18.73
N LEU A 321 5.78 7.05 -18.90
CA LEU A 321 6.03 6.08 -17.85
C LEU A 321 7.07 5.07 -18.33
N LEU A 322 8.04 4.74 -17.48
CA LEU A 322 8.94 3.61 -17.64
C LEU A 322 8.66 2.58 -16.55
N ILE A 323 8.49 1.32 -16.94
CA ILE A 323 8.23 0.21 -16.02
C ILE A 323 9.32 -0.84 -16.24
N LEU A 324 10.09 -1.14 -15.19
CA LEU A 324 10.98 -2.29 -15.16
C LEU A 324 10.35 -3.37 -14.30
N MET A 325 10.29 -4.60 -14.82
CA MET A 325 9.75 -5.76 -14.14
C MET A 325 10.45 -7.04 -14.61
N THR A 326 10.29 -8.13 -13.87
CA THR A 326 10.66 -9.45 -14.39
C THR A 326 9.64 -9.89 -15.44
N ALA A 327 10.10 -10.47 -16.52
CA ALA A 327 9.23 -10.94 -17.61
C ALA A 327 8.98 -12.44 -17.50
N PRO A 328 7.77 -12.94 -17.81
CA PRO A 328 7.46 -14.36 -17.87
C PRO A 328 8.06 -15.01 -19.13
N GLY A 329 8.22 -16.33 -19.12
CA GLY A 329 8.76 -17.08 -20.26
C GLY A 329 10.18 -17.57 -20.04
N ALA A 330 10.66 -18.42 -20.95
CA ALA A 330 12.01 -18.96 -20.94
C ALA A 330 12.91 -18.31 -22.00
N THR A 331 12.33 -17.65 -23.00
CA THR A 331 13.04 -17.00 -24.10
C THR A 331 12.59 -15.52 -24.26
N LEU A 332 13.41 -14.73 -24.94
CA LEU A 332 13.10 -13.33 -25.24
C LEU A 332 11.76 -13.19 -26.00
N ASP A 333 11.50 -14.08 -26.96
CA ASP A 333 10.28 -14.05 -27.78
C ASP A 333 9.06 -14.44 -26.96
N GLU A 334 9.14 -15.50 -26.15
CA GLU A 334 8.05 -15.90 -25.26
C GLU A 334 7.69 -14.77 -24.27
N ALA A 335 8.71 -14.12 -23.72
CA ALA A 335 8.49 -12.98 -22.81
C ALA A 335 7.79 -11.81 -23.50
N ALA A 336 8.27 -11.41 -24.69
CA ALA A 336 7.65 -10.34 -25.46
C ALA A 336 6.19 -10.66 -25.84
N GLN A 337 5.92 -11.91 -26.27
CA GLN A 337 4.56 -12.37 -26.61
C GLN A 337 3.65 -12.40 -25.37
N ALA A 338 4.14 -12.87 -24.23
CA ALA A 338 3.38 -12.92 -22.99
C ALA A 338 3.01 -11.51 -22.51
N ILE A 339 3.96 -10.57 -22.54
CA ILE A 339 3.73 -9.16 -22.22
C ILE A 339 2.71 -8.55 -23.17
N ALA A 340 2.88 -8.74 -24.48
CA ALA A 340 1.95 -8.23 -25.47
C ALA A 340 0.52 -8.74 -25.26
N LYS A 341 0.38 -10.04 -24.97
CA LYS A 341 -0.91 -10.66 -24.66
C LYS A 341 -1.51 -10.13 -23.38
N GLN A 342 -0.73 -10.03 -22.31
CA GLN A 342 -1.19 -9.57 -21.00
C GLN A 342 -1.69 -8.11 -21.05
N LEU A 343 -0.99 -7.26 -21.78
CA LEU A 343 -1.27 -5.82 -21.86
C LEU A 343 -2.11 -5.43 -23.10
N GLY A 344 -2.58 -6.40 -23.89
CA GLY A 344 -3.40 -6.13 -25.07
C GLY A 344 -2.68 -5.34 -26.15
N LEU A 345 -1.37 -5.57 -26.30
CA LEU A 345 -0.53 -4.84 -27.28
C LEU A 345 -0.58 -5.49 -28.66
N GLN A 346 -0.64 -4.65 -29.68
CA GLN A 346 -0.49 -5.04 -31.09
C GLN A 346 0.85 -4.53 -31.62
N ALA A 347 1.63 -5.40 -32.27
CA ALA A 347 2.92 -5.02 -32.80
C ALA A 347 2.76 -3.89 -33.85
N ALA A 348 3.45 -2.78 -33.62
CA ALA A 348 3.55 -1.67 -34.59
C ALA A 348 4.73 -1.87 -35.56
N GLU A 349 5.78 -2.54 -35.10
CA GLU A 349 6.99 -2.86 -35.87
C GLU A 349 7.46 -4.29 -35.57
N ALA A 350 8.23 -4.85 -36.49
CA ALA A 350 8.86 -6.17 -36.25
C ALA A 350 9.86 -6.09 -35.10
N PRO A 351 9.83 -7.03 -34.13
CA PRO A 351 10.78 -7.06 -33.04
C PRO A 351 12.22 -7.21 -33.56
N ARG A 352 13.16 -6.51 -32.91
CA ARG A 352 14.57 -6.49 -33.26
C ARG A 352 15.43 -7.08 -32.16
N ARG A 353 16.21 -8.12 -32.49
CA ARG A 353 17.23 -8.64 -31.58
C ARG A 353 18.40 -7.68 -31.47
N THR A 354 18.90 -7.51 -30.27
CA THR A 354 20.03 -6.62 -29.95
C THR A 354 20.82 -7.18 -28.76
N THR A 355 21.85 -6.46 -28.37
CA THR A 355 22.64 -6.75 -27.16
C THR A 355 22.78 -5.46 -26.36
N ILE A 356 22.50 -5.51 -25.07
CA ILE A 356 22.62 -4.39 -24.14
C ILE A 356 23.69 -4.73 -23.11
N ASN A 357 24.83 -4.06 -23.16
CA ASN A 357 25.97 -4.27 -22.25
C ASN A 357 26.34 -5.76 -22.03
N GLY A 358 26.33 -6.54 -23.12
CA GLY A 358 26.62 -7.98 -23.10
C GLY A 358 25.43 -8.90 -22.81
N PHE A 359 24.26 -8.36 -22.50
CA PHE A 359 23.03 -9.13 -22.31
C PHE A 359 22.29 -9.29 -23.64
N PRO A 360 21.90 -10.51 -24.04
CA PRO A 360 20.96 -10.68 -25.16
C PRO A 360 19.66 -9.94 -24.90
N ALA A 361 19.14 -9.24 -25.90
CA ALA A 361 17.93 -8.46 -25.75
C ALA A 361 17.05 -8.49 -27.01
N LEU A 362 15.76 -8.19 -26.81
CA LEU A 362 14.76 -8.01 -27.87
C LEU A 362 14.08 -6.67 -27.66
N ALA A 363 14.16 -5.78 -28.67
CA ALA A 363 13.43 -4.53 -28.68
C ALA A 363 12.18 -4.65 -29.58
N PHE A 364 11.06 -4.07 -29.12
CA PHE A 364 9.81 -4.05 -29.89
C PHE A 364 9.06 -2.74 -29.68
N VAL A 365 8.29 -2.33 -30.69
CA VAL A 365 7.33 -1.24 -30.60
C VAL A 365 5.94 -1.80 -30.82
N ALA A 366 5.02 -1.45 -29.93
CA ALA A 366 3.64 -1.93 -29.99
C ALA A 366 2.65 -0.85 -29.54
N ASP A 367 1.42 -0.94 -30.02
CA ASP A 367 0.34 -0.04 -29.66
C ASP A 367 -0.70 -0.78 -28.81
N GLN A 368 -1.14 -0.16 -27.72
CA GLN A 368 -2.36 -0.58 -27.05
C GLN A 368 -3.55 0.11 -27.76
N VAL A 369 -4.44 -0.71 -28.31
CA VAL A 369 -5.58 -0.22 -29.07
C VAL A 369 -6.79 -0.06 -28.15
N THR A 370 -7.41 1.10 -28.18
CA THR A 370 -8.67 1.42 -27.49
C THR A 370 -9.74 1.80 -28.49
N GLN A 371 -11.02 1.71 -28.10
CA GLN A 371 -12.10 2.24 -28.92
C GLN A 371 -12.31 3.72 -28.60
N ASP A 372 -12.33 4.56 -29.64
CA ASP A 372 -12.69 5.96 -29.54
C ASP A 372 -14.17 6.07 -29.12
N PRO A 373 -14.50 6.74 -27.99
CA PRO A 373 -15.86 6.80 -27.47
C PRO A 373 -16.85 7.53 -28.41
N GLN A 374 -16.37 8.38 -29.33
CA GLN A 374 -17.21 9.17 -30.23
C GLN A 374 -17.42 8.48 -31.56
N SER A 375 -16.40 7.88 -32.15
CA SER A 375 -16.45 7.25 -33.47
C SER A 375 -16.63 5.73 -33.42
N GLY A 376 -16.37 5.08 -32.28
CA GLY A 376 -16.34 3.62 -32.14
C GLY A 376 -15.18 2.96 -32.89
N GLN A 377 -14.29 3.73 -33.49
CA GLN A 377 -13.13 3.21 -34.21
C GLN A 377 -12.00 2.82 -33.23
N GLN A 378 -11.21 1.83 -33.61
CA GLN A 378 -9.99 1.47 -32.88
C GLN A 378 -8.93 2.55 -33.14
N VAL A 379 -8.42 3.13 -32.05
CA VAL A 379 -7.32 4.09 -32.04
C VAL A 379 -6.23 3.64 -31.08
N ALA A 380 -4.98 4.01 -31.35
CA ALA A 380 -3.90 3.75 -30.41
C ALA A 380 -4.10 4.62 -29.15
N GLY A 381 -4.33 3.99 -28.02
CA GLY A 381 -4.42 4.65 -26.71
C GLY A 381 -3.06 5.08 -26.21
N VAL A 382 -2.09 4.13 -26.19
CA VAL A 382 -0.68 4.39 -25.90
C VAL A 382 0.22 3.61 -26.83
N ARG A 383 1.44 4.13 -27.03
CA ARG A 383 2.54 3.43 -27.72
C ARG A 383 3.60 3.01 -26.72
N VAL A 384 4.09 1.79 -26.87
CA VAL A 384 5.05 1.15 -25.96
C VAL A 384 6.34 0.83 -26.74
N LEU A 385 7.48 1.28 -26.20
CA LEU A 385 8.79 0.79 -26.57
C LEU A 385 9.22 -0.22 -25.48
N GLY A 386 9.23 -1.50 -25.83
CA GLY A 386 9.61 -2.57 -24.94
C GLY A 386 11.03 -3.11 -25.23
N HIS A 387 11.79 -3.35 -24.16
CA HIS A 387 13.05 -4.10 -24.22
C HIS A 387 12.93 -5.30 -23.27
N VAL A 388 13.06 -6.51 -23.83
CA VAL A 388 13.25 -7.71 -23.00
C VAL A 388 14.75 -8.01 -22.96
N ILE A 389 15.30 -8.11 -21.75
CA ILE A 389 16.75 -8.26 -21.49
C ILE A 389 16.95 -9.57 -20.74
N GLN A 390 17.90 -10.42 -21.19
CA GLN A 390 18.17 -11.73 -20.59
C GLN A 390 19.46 -11.71 -19.77
N ASP A 391 19.36 -11.98 -18.46
CA ASP A 391 20.50 -12.23 -17.58
C ASP A 391 20.42 -13.66 -17.01
N GLY A 392 21.16 -14.55 -17.63
CA GLY A 392 21.10 -15.98 -17.31
C GLY A 392 19.71 -16.56 -17.55
N LYS A 393 19.04 -17.01 -16.49
CA LYS A 393 17.65 -17.52 -16.54
C LYS A 393 16.60 -16.46 -16.31
N THR A 394 16.98 -15.26 -15.90
CA THR A 394 16.05 -14.18 -15.59
C THR A 394 15.84 -13.32 -16.83
N LEU A 395 14.59 -13.03 -17.13
CA LEU A 395 14.19 -12.08 -18.17
C LEU A 395 13.63 -10.82 -17.49
N TYR A 396 14.13 -9.67 -17.90
CA TYR A 396 13.63 -8.35 -17.48
C TYR A 396 12.91 -7.69 -18.64
N ALA A 397 11.80 -7.03 -18.35
CA ALA A 397 11.13 -6.17 -19.30
C ALA A 397 11.25 -4.71 -18.84
N LEU A 398 11.72 -3.85 -19.73
CA LEU A 398 11.68 -2.40 -19.57
C LEU A 398 10.70 -1.85 -20.62
N LEU A 399 9.57 -1.28 -20.16
CA LEU A 399 8.48 -0.79 -20.99
C LEU A 399 8.39 0.73 -20.87
N GLY A 400 8.74 1.45 -21.93
CA GLY A 400 8.55 2.89 -22.05
C GLY A 400 7.22 3.19 -22.72
N VAL A 401 6.35 3.93 -22.04
CA VAL A 401 4.96 4.14 -22.43
C VAL A 401 4.67 5.64 -22.56
N ALA A 402 4.07 6.05 -23.66
CA ALA A 402 3.58 7.42 -23.87
C ALA A 402 2.38 7.41 -24.82
N ALA A 403 1.61 8.50 -24.84
CA ALA A 403 0.62 8.70 -25.88
C ALA A 403 1.30 8.77 -27.27
N PRO A 404 0.66 8.31 -28.35
CA PRO A 404 1.30 8.28 -29.68
C PRO A 404 1.89 9.63 -30.13
N ALA A 405 1.25 10.75 -29.78
CA ALA A 405 1.71 12.09 -30.09
C ALA A 405 2.97 12.51 -29.32
N ASP A 406 3.12 12.05 -28.07
CA ASP A 406 4.26 12.38 -27.21
C ASP A 406 5.41 11.35 -27.36
N PHE A 407 5.12 10.16 -27.88
CA PHE A 407 6.07 9.06 -27.98
C PHE A 407 7.39 9.42 -28.69
N PRO A 408 7.43 10.16 -29.82
CA PRO A 408 8.69 10.53 -30.45
C PRO A 408 9.63 11.34 -29.52
N THR A 409 9.05 12.13 -28.62
CA THR A 409 9.82 12.94 -27.64
C THR A 409 10.47 12.07 -26.57
N TYR A 410 9.76 11.03 -26.11
CA TYR A 410 10.22 10.19 -25.00
C TYR A 410 10.96 8.91 -25.41
N ALA A 411 10.75 8.41 -26.65
CA ALA A 411 11.39 7.19 -27.13
C ALA A 411 12.92 7.19 -27.00
N PRO A 412 13.66 8.30 -27.28
CA PRO A 412 15.10 8.35 -27.04
C PRO A 412 15.48 8.17 -25.56
N GLN A 413 14.69 8.70 -24.63
CA GLN A 413 14.93 8.50 -23.20
C GLN A 413 14.66 7.05 -22.79
N PHE A 414 13.59 6.43 -23.30
CA PHE A 414 13.30 5.03 -23.04
C PHE A 414 14.43 4.13 -23.51
N SER A 415 14.90 4.35 -24.75
CA SER A 415 16.06 3.62 -25.28
C SER A 415 17.32 3.85 -24.43
N GLY A 416 17.62 5.11 -24.08
CA GLY A 416 18.81 5.44 -23.29
C GLY A 416 18.84 4.79 -21.92
N VAL A 417 17.67 4.67 -21.24
CA VAL A 417 17.58 3.95 -19.97
C VAL A 417 17.76 2.45 -20.18
N ALA A 418 17.17 1.86 -21.23
CA ALA A 418 17.32 0.45 -21.53
C ALA A 418 18.76 0.08 -21.91
N GLU A 419 19.41 0.86 -22.76
CA GLU A 419 20.79 0.68 -23.20
C GLU A 419 21.81 0.86 -22.06
N ALA A 420 21.43 1.60 -21.00
CA ALA A 420 22.25 1.78 -19.80
C ALA A 420 22.01 0.70 -18.73
N PHE A 421 21.12 -0.27 -18.95
CA PHE A 421 20.97 -1.44 -18.07
C PHE A 421 22.30 -2.21 -18.03
N GLN A 422 22.83 -2.44 -16.83
CA GLN A 422 24.10 -3.12 -16.67
C GLN A 422 24.21 -3.88 -15.35
N ARG A 423 25.16 -4.80 -15.28
CA ARG A 423 25.43 -5.57 -14.06
C ARG A 423 25.95 -4.67 -12.95
N LEU A 424 25.40 -4.85 -11.76
CA LEU A 424 25.88 -4.20 -10.54
C LEU A 424 27.11 -4.96 -10.03
N THR A 425 28.24 -4.25 -9.91
CA THR A 425 29.51 -4.82 -9.47
C THR A 425 30.10 -4.09 -8.26
N GLU A 426 29.59 -2.94 -7.91
CA GLU A 426 30.05 -2.10 -6.81
C GLU A 426 29.78 -2.75 -5.45
N PRO A 427 30.83 -3.10 -4.66
CA PRO A 427 30.66 -3.85 -3.42
C PRO A 427 29.86 -3.12 -2.34
N ASP A 428 29.98 -1.78 -2.28
CA ASP A 428 29.24 -0.93 -1.34
C ASP A 428 27.74 -0.92 -1.63
N LYS A 429 27.35 -1.05 -2.89
CA LYS A 429 25.96 -1.16 -3.31
C LYS A 429 25.41 -2.58 -3.11
N LEU A 430 26.19 -3.59 -3.51
CA LEU A 430 25.83 -5.01 -3.35
C LEU A 430 25.64 -5.41 -1.88
N ASN A 431 26.47 -4.88 -0.98
CA ASN A 431 26.45 -5.23 0.44
C ASN A 431 25.72 -4.21 1.32
N ARG A 432 24.93 -3.30 0.73
CA ARG A 432 24.20 -2.29 1.48
C ARG A 432 23.22 -2.92 2.45
N GLN A 433 23.38 -2.61 3.74
CA GLN A 433 22.50 -3.11 4.79
C GLN A 433 21.35 -2.16 5.01
N PRO A 434 20.13 -2.67 5.30
CA PRO A 434 18.99 -1.84 5.67
C PRO A 434 19.22 -1.18 7.03
N GLU A 435 18.61 -0.03 7.21
CA GLU A 435 18.42 0.52 8.55
C GLU A 435 17.38 -0.32 9.30
N ARG A 436 17.56 -0.44 10.62
CA ARG A 436 16.67 -1.23 11.46
C ARG A 436 16.30 -0.49 12.74
N ILE A 437 15.11 -0.76 13.22
CA ILE A 437 14.74 -0.38 14.59
C ILE A 437 15.66 -1.12 15.53
N ARG A 438 16.23 -0.38 16.50
CA ARG A 438 17.03 -0.91 17.60
C ARG A 438 16.44 -0.41 18.91
N ILE A 439 16.17 -1.33 19.82
CA ILE A 439 15.64 -0.99 21.13
C ILE A 439 16.80 -0.76 22.09
N ARG A 440 16.79 0.40 22.74
CA ARG A 440 17.81 0.79 23.73
C ARG A 440 17.17 1.02 25.09
N LYS A 441 17.77 0.44 26.13
CA LYS A 441 17.38 0.66 27.51
C LYS A 441 18.20 1.80 28.09
N LEU A 442 17.55 2.82 28.65
CA LEU A 442 18.24 3.97 29.22
C LEU A 442 18.86 3.62 30.56
N ALA A 443 20.13 3.98 30.74
CA ALA A 443 20.83 3.82 32.02
C ALA A 443 20.44 4.92 33.00
N LEU A 444 20.18 6.13 32.56
CA LEU A 444 19.92 7.31 33.38
C LEU A 444 18.67 8.04 32.88
N ARG A 445 17.99 8.74 33.78
CA ARG A 445 16.91 9.67 33.43
C ARG A 445 17.46 10.85 32.66
N SER A 446 16.86 11.17 31.52
CA SER A 446 17.24 12.31 30.68
C SER A 446 16.07 12.76 29.80
N THR A 447 16.22 13.89 29.10
CA THR A 447 15.30 14.23 28.00
C THR A 447 15.46 13.23 26.87
N LEU A 448 14.41 13.03 26.06
CA LEU A 448 14.48 12.16 24.89
C LEU A 448 15.61 12.60 23.93
N SER A 449 15.76 13.90 23.67
CA SER A 449 16.82 14.45 22.83
C SER A 449 18.19 13.97 23.31
N LYS A 450 18.51 14.14 24.61
CA LYS A 450 19.78 13.67 25.19
C LYS A 450 19.94 12.17 25.09
N ALA A 451 18.86 11.40 25.35
CA ALA A 451 18.88 9.96 25.23
C ALA A 451 19.21 9.50 23.81
N LEU A 452 18.58 10.12 22.79
CA LEU A 452 18.81 9.82 21.37
C LEU A 452 20.25 10.13 20.95
N ILE A 453 20.78 11.31 21.32
CA ILE A 453 22.17 11.72 21.02
C ILE A 453 23.16 10.72 21.66
N THR A 454 22.95 10.38 22.93
CA THR A 454 23.80 9.42 23.65
C THR A 454 23.80 8.03 22.99
N ASN A 455 22.73 7.68 22.30
CA ASN A 455 22.62 6.42 21.55
C ASN A 455 22.99 6.57 20.04
N GLY A 456 23.71 7.65 19.67
CA GLY A 456 24.31 7.82 18.35
C GLY A 456 23.38 8.36 17.28
N VAL A 457 22.21 8.90 17.64
CA VAL A 457 21.29 9.53 16.67
C VAL A 457 21.82 10.89 16.26
N PRO A 458 22.03 11.15 14.96
CA PRO A 458 22.45 12.45 14.46
C PRO A 458 21.40 13.54 14.75
N GLU A 459 21.83 14.78 15.00
CA GLU A 459 20.94 15.91 15.32
C GLU A 459 19.82 16.11 14.28
N LYS A 460 20.15 15.99 12.99
CA LYS A 460 19.19 16.13 11.88
C LYS A 460 18.06 15.09 11.88
N ARG A 461 18.20 14.00 12.63
CA ARG A 461 17.18 12.92 12.75
C ARG A 461 16.48 12.91 14.11
N LEU A 462 16.76 13.83 15.00
CA LEU A 462 16.15 13.82 16.34
C LEU A 462 14.63 13.93 16.30
N GLU A 463 14.09 14.83 15.46
CA GLU A 463 12.63 14.97 15.34
C GLU A 463 11.98 13.71 14.74
N GLU A 464 12.60 13.11 13.72
CA GLU A 464 12.17 11.83 13.17
C GLU A 464 12.09 10.74 14.28
N MET A 465 13.13 10.63 15.09
CA MET A 465 13.17 9.65 16.18
C MET A 465 12.19 10.00 17.32
N ALA A 466 11.93 11.27 17.57
CA ALA A 466 10.94 11.70 18.54
C ALA A 466 9.52 11.29 18.11
N ILE A 467 9.17 11.52 16.85
CA ILE A 467 7.91 11.07 16.28
C ILE A 467 7.79 9.54 16.33
N LEU A 468 8.83 8.83 15.90
CA LEU A 468 8.89 7.36 15.94
C LEU A 468 8.66 6.79 17.35
N ASN A 469 9.15 7.47 18.40
CA ASN A 469 8.92 7.11 19.81
C ASN A 469 7.57 7.62 20.36
N GLY A 470 6.79 8.39 19.60
CA GLY A 470 5.55 8.99 20.06
C GLY A 470 5.74 10.01 21.18
N MET A 471 6.90 10.69 21.23
CA MET A 471 7.32 11.57 22.33
C MET A 471 7.82 12.91 21.79
N LEU A 472 7.92 13.91 22.67
CA LEU A 472 8.57 15.19 22.38
C LEU A 472 10.05 15.12 22.77
N LEU A 473 10.91 15.90 22.06
CA LEU A 473 12.36 15.94 22.32
C LEU A 473 12.72 16.39 23.74
N ASN A 474 11.94 17.29 24.33
CA ASN A 474 12.12 17.79 25.69
C ASN A 474 11.46 16.95 26.77
N GLU A 475 10.74 15.88 26.39
CA GLU A 475 10.07 14.99 27.33
C GLU A 475 11.07 14.16 28.12
N LEU A 476 10.81 14.01 29.45
CA LEU A 476 11.67 13.25 30.34
C LEU A 476 11.41 11.75 30.25
N VAL A 477 12.43 11.00 29.98
CA VAL A 477 12.43 9.53 29.93
C VAL A 477 13.18 8.98 31.15
N ASN A 478 12.55 8.06 31.89
CA ASN A 478 13.13 7.51 33.11
C ASN A 478 14.22 6.48 32.81
N ALA A 479 15.14 6.31 33.77
CA ALA A 479 16.07 5.20 33.74
C ALA A 479 15.30 3.85 33.68
N GLY A 480 15.85 2.91 32.92
CA GLY A 480 15.21 1.60 32.67
C GLY A 480 14.20 1.58 31.51
N SER A 481 13.70 2.73 31.06
CA SER A 481 12.79 2.82 29.92
C SER A 481 13.45 2.38 28.62
N LEU A 482 12.67 1.77 27.74
CA LEU A 482 13.07 1.41 26.38
C LEU A 482 12.76 2.54 25.41
N ILE A 483 13.66 2.82 24.49
CA ILE A 483 13.44 3.76 23.37
C ILE A 483 13.80 3.09 22.04
N LYS A 484 13.18 3.56 20.97
CA LYS A 484 13.52 3.22 19.58
C LYS A 484 14.63 4.15 19.07
N VAL A 485 15.66 3.57 18.48
CA VAL A 485 16.61 4.28 17.62
C VAL A 485 16.72 3.55 16.30
N VAL A 486 17.24 4.22 15.26
CA VAL A 486 17.45 3.62 13.94
C VAL A 486 18.95 3.56 13.65
N GLY A 487 19.40 2.40 13.21
CA GLY A 487 20.80 2.16 12.85
C GLY A 487 20.96 0.88 12.03
N LYS A 488 22.16 0.70 11.46
CA LYS A 488 22.50 -0.50 10.68
C LYS A 488 22.69 -1.73 11.57
#